data_42fdcf444c1b969a307f31a6c9ba47e2
#
_entry.id   42fdcf444c1b969a307f31a6c9ba47e2
#
_cell.length_a   1.000
_cell.length_b   1.000
_cell.length_c   1.000
_cell.angle_alpha   90.00
_cell.angle_beta   90.00
_cell.angle_gamma   90.00
#
_symmetry.space_group_name_H-M   'P 1'
#
loop_
_entity.id
_entity.type
_entity.pdbx_description
1 polymer ?
#
loop_
_entity_poly.entity_id
_entity_poly.type
_entity_poly.pdbx_seq_one_letter_code
_entity_poly.pdbx_strand_id
1 'polypeptide(L)'
;MPEFSYTAITKTGQRVNSSMQAADPQAVGHALKEQGLLPLEIGLLKKSSPLLFLKSLTTISLDEKIGFVENLSIMLKSGIPLTRAMQILVKQTVNARFKAIIADIASQVESGKSLAESLGKYNNIFSNIFISMVKVGELSGNLDKSLEYLTIQLHREADLKSKVRGAMIYPSVIMAAMLIIGILMSIFVLPKLTSIFKEFGNVDLPFMTKVVIGVADFMSAHAILVIFFLASAVFGFVLFYRTYQGKKSLDWLSIRLYVIGPIVRKINLARFSRILSSLLKSGIPIVEGLAVSGESL
;
A
#
# COMPACT_ATOMS: atom_id res chain seq x y z
N MET A 1 -8.29 -15.20 -34.98
CA MET A 1 -9.71 -15.45 -34.71
C MET A 1 -9.93 -15.34 -33.23
N PRO A 2 -11.01 -14.73 -32.74
CA PRO A 2 -11.32 -14.68 -31.33
C PRO A 2 -11.55 -16.08 -30.75
N GLU A 3 -11.10 -16.30 -29.52
CA GLU A 3 -11.26 -17.56 -28.79
C GLU A 3 -12.42 -17.41 -27.80
N PHE A 4 -13.37 -18.33 -27.84
CA PHE A 4 -14.56 -18.36 -27.00
C PHE A 4 -14.47 -19.50 -25.99
N SER A 5 -14.79 -19.20 -24.71
CA SER A 5 -15.06 -20.26 -23.73
C SER A 5 -16.54 -20.63 -23.78
N TYR A 6 -16.83 -21.87 -23.63
CA TYR A 6 -18.21 -22.35 -23.59
C TYR A 6 -18.43 -23.39 -22.51
N THR A 7 -19.62 -23.34 -21.94
CA THR A 7 -20.17 -24.39 -21.09
C THR A 7 -21.29 -25.06 -21.85
N ALA A 8 -21.20 -26.37 -22.09
CA ALA A 8 -22.20 -27.13 -22.78
C ALA A 8 -22.58 -28.40 -22.01
N ILE A 9 -23.75 -28.94 -22.30
CA ILE A 9 -24.22 -30.21 -21.73
C ILE A 9 -24.26 -31.30 -22.85
N THR A 10 -23.70 -32.46 -22.53
CA THR A 10 -23.81 -33.66 -23.37
C THR A 10 -25.22 -34.25 -23.28
N LYS A 11 -25.61 -35.11 -24.25
CA LYS A 11 -26.88 -35.85 -24.21
C LYS A 11 -27.05 -36.72 -22.96
N THR A 12 -25.97 -37.01 -22.25
CA THR A 12 -25.93 -37.75 -20.97
C THR A 12 -26.05 -36.87 -19.72
N GLY A 13 -26.21 -35.53 -19.87
CA GLY A 13 -26.38 -34.60 -18.76
C GLY A 13 -25.07 -34.10 -18.11
N GLN A 14 -23.91 -34.50 -18.62
CA GLN A 14 -22.61 -34.00 -18.10
C GLN A 14 -22.29 -32.61 -18.62
N ARG A 15 -21.82 -31.75 -17.76
CA ARG A 15 -21.32 -30.41 -18.13
C ARG A 15 -19.87 -30.48 -18.61
N VAL A 16 -19.63 -29.94 -19.78
CA VAL A 16 -18.29 -29.80 -20.39
C VAL A 16 -17.95 -28.33 -20.52
N ASN A 17 -16.79 -27.95 -19.95
CA ASN A 17 -16.22 -26.62 -20.10
C ASN A 17 -15.00 -26.74 -21.00
N SER A 18 -14.98 -26.01 -22.12
CA SER A 18 -13.84 -25.97 -23.04
C SER A 18 -13.77 -24.65 -23.78
N SER A 19 -12.77 -24.47 -24.64
CA SER A 19 -12.65 -23.30 -25.51
C SER A 19 -12.51 -23.68 -26.96
N MET A 20 -13.01 -22.82 -27.87
CA MET A 20 -12.82 -22.97 -29.30
C MET A 20 -12.65 -21.62 -30.00
N GLN A 21 -11.97 -21.64 -31.15
CA GLN A 21 -11.82 -20.46 -31.99
C GLN A 21 -12.96 -20.39 -33.01
N ALA A 22 -13.64 -19.24 -33.05
CA ALA A 22 -14.73 -18.99 -34.01
C ALA A 22 -14.77 -17.52 -34.42
N ALA A 23 -15.50 -17.22 -35.49
CA ALA A 23 -15.65 -15.84 -35.97
C ALA A 23 -16.58 -15.02 -35.06
N ASP A 24 -17.65 -15.65 -34.56
CA ASP A 24 -18.67 -15.05 -33.71
C ASP A 24 -19.27 -16.09 -32.73
N PRO A 25 -20.03 -15.64 -31.70
CA PRO A 25 -20.68 -16.57 -30.75
C PRO A 25 -21.71 -17.51 -31.38
N GLN A 26 -22.31 -17.11 -32.51
CA GLN A 26 -23.30 -17.93 -33.21
C GLN A 26 -22.63 -19.12 -33.91
N ALA A 27 -21.43 -18.90 -34.47
CA ALA A 27 -20.63 -19.98 -35.07
C ALA A 27 -20.20 -21.02 -34.02
N VAL A 28 -19.88 -20.59 -32.78
CA VAL A 28 -19.64 -21.52 -31.66
C VAL A 28 -20.88 -22.34 -31.34
N GLY A 29 -22.05 -21.71 -31.28
CA GLY A 29 -23.33 -22.38 -31.02
C GLY A 29 -23.67 -23.41 -32.08
N HIS A 30 -23.43 -23.14 -33.36
CA HIS A 30 -23.61 -24.07 -34.45
C HIS A 30 -22.66 -25.27 -34.36
N ALA A 31 -21.37 -25.02 -34.17
CA ALA A 31 -20.36 -26.06 -34.04
C ALA A 31 -20.62 -27.00 -32.86
N LEU A 32 -21.10 -26.47 -31.73
CA LEU A 32 -21.48 -27.29 -30.58
C LEU A 32 -22.71 -28.15 -30.81
N LYS A 33 -23.71 -27.62 -31.53
CA LYS A 33 -24.90 -28.40 -31.90
C LYS A 33 -24.56 -29.55 -32.86
N GLU A 34 -23.66 -29.35 -33.83
CA GLU A 34 -23.16 -30.40 -34.70
C GLU A 34 -22.43 -31.50 -33.94
N GLN A 35 -21.75 -31.14 -32.83
CA GLN A 35 -21.11 -32.10 -31.94
C GLN A 35 -22.07 -32.74 -30.93
N GLY A 36 -23.38 -32.45 -31.02
CA GLY A 36 -24.39 -33.01 -30.13
C GLY A 36 -24.37 -32.42 -28.71
N LEU A 37 -23.74 -31.26 -28.55
CA LEU A 37 -23.62 -30.52 -27.29
C LEU A 37 -24.64 -29.36 -27.25
N LEU A 38 -25.36 -29.23 -26.15
CA LEU A 38 -26.26 -28.07 -25.93
C LEU A 38 -25.50 -26.95 -25.21
N PRO A 39 -25.25 -25.81 -25.86
CA PRO A 39 -24.57 -24.69 -25.24
C PRO A 39 -25.44 -24.06 -24.15
N LEU A 40 -24.90 -23.90 -22.94
CA LEU A 40 -25.52 -23.18 -21.84
C LEU A 40 -25.03 -21.73 -21.78
N GLU A 41 -23.72 -21.54 -21.97
CA GLU A 41 -23.09 -20.24 -21.87
C GLU A 41 -21.93 -20.16 -22.86
N ILE A 42 -21.87 -19.09 -23.64
CA ILE A 42 -20.78 -18.82 -24.59
C ILE A 42 -20.23 -17.43 -24.23
N GLY A 43 -18.96 -17.36 -23.84
CA GLY A 43 -18.28 -16.11 -23.47
C GLY A 43 -17.00 -15.93 -24.30
N LEU A 44 -16.67 -14.70 -24.63
CA LEU A 44 -15.34 -14.36 -25.18
C LEU A 44 -14.27 -14.66 -24.13
N LEU A 45 -13.33 -15.55 -24.45
CA LEU A 45 -12.08 -15.66 -23.68
C LEU A 45 -11.31 -14.34 -23.86
N LYS A 46 -11.52 -13.40 -22.93
CA LYS A 46 -10.58 -12.29 -22.80
C LYS A 46 -9.23 -12.90 -22.46
N LYS A 47 -8.32 -12.99 -23.44
CA LYS A 47 -6.90 -13.22 -23.15
C LYS A 47 -6.55 -12.30 -22.00
N SER A 48 -6.13 -12.89 -20.89
CA SER A 48 -5.63 -12.13 -19.74
C SER A 48 -4.49 -11.25 -20.26
N SER A 49 -4.79 -9.97 -20.52
CA SER A 49 -3.76 -9.04 -20.97
C SER A 49 -2.71 -8.99 -19.85
N PRO A 50 -1.41 -8.88 -20.14
CA PRO A 50 -0.36 -8.75 -19.14
C PRO A 50 -0.59 -7.56 -18.20
N LEU A 51 -1.44 -6.61 -18.57
CA LEU A 51 -1.97 -5.55 -17.71
C LEU A 51 -2.82 -6.04 -16.53
N LEU A 52 -3.41 -7.27 -16.59
CA LEU A 52 -4.09 -7.85 -15.43
C LEU A 52 -3.09 -8.34 -14.36
N PHE A 53 -1.88 -8.73 -14.77
CA PHE A 53 -0.80 -9.04 -13.83
C PHE A 53 -0.33 -7.76 -13.08
N LEU A 54 -0.32 -6.61 -13.73
CA LEU A 54 -0.08 -5.30 -13.09
C LEU A 54 -1.21 -4.88 -12.15
N LYS A 55 -2.46 -5.30 -12.38
CA LYS A 55 -3.58 -5.08 -11.46
C LYS A 55 -3.46 -5.87 -10.16
N SER A 56 -2.73 -6.99 -10.13
CA SER A 56 -2.46 -7.75 -8.90
C SER A 56 -1.43 -7.05 -7.98
N LEU A 57 -0.71 -6.04 -8.50
CA LEU A 57 0.23 -5.19 -7.76
C LEU A 57 -0.42 -3.96 -7.13
N THR A 58 -1.74 -3.79 -7.24
CA THR A 58 -2.43 -2.66 -6.62
C THR A 58 -2.30 -2.75 -5.10
N THR A 59 -1.63 -1.77 -4.54
CA THR A 59 -1.52 -1.61 -3.08
C THR A 59 -2.91 -1.28 -2.53
N ILE A 60 -3.32 -1.95 -1.46
CA ILE A 60 -4.58 -1.64 -0.77
C ILE A 60 -4.40 -0.31 -0.06
N SER A 61 -5.22 0.68 -0.42
CA SER A 61 -5.17 2.01 0.16
C SER A 61 -5.76 2.04 1.58
N LEU A 62 -5.41 3.08 2.34
CA LEU A 62 -6.01 3.30 3.66
C LEU A 62 -7.50 3.59 3.54
N ASP A 63 -7.92 4.32 2.49
CA ASP A 63 -9.32 4.66 2.24
C ASP A 63 -10.17 3.41 1.95
N GLU A 64 -9.63 2.41 1.24
CA GLU A 64 -10.30 1.14 1.03
C GLU A 64 -10.51 0.36 2.34
N LYS A 65 -9.52 0.41 3.25
CA LYS A 65 -9.65 -0.20 4.58
C LYS A 65 -10.69 0.52 5.44
N ILE A 66 -10.70 1.85 5.39
CA ILE A 66 -11.70 2.67 6.09
C ILE A 66 -13.09 2.30 5.60
N GLY A 67 -13.31 2.33 4.28
CA GLY A 67 -14.60 1.98 3.69
C GLY A 67 -15.07 0.56 4.04
N PHE A 68 -14.15 -0.41 4.10
CA PHE A 68 -14.45 -1.77 4.54
C PHE A 68 -14.96 -1.80 5.99
N VAL A 69 -14.22 -1.19 6.92
CA VAL A 69 -14.53 -1.21 8.35
C VAL A 69 -15.80 -0.42 8.65
N GLU A 70 -15.95 0.76 8.07
CA GLU A 70 -17.09 1.64 8.25
C GLU A 70 -18.39 0.99 7.76
N ASN A 71 -18.39 0.45 6.54
CA ASN A 71 -19.55 -0.25 6.01
C ASN A 71 -19.89 -1.50 6.81
N LEU A 72 -18.88 -2.27 7.26
CA LEU A 72 -19.09 -3.43 8.12
C LEU A 72 -19.73 -3.01 9.46
N SER A 73 -19.21 -1.94 10.09
CA SER A 73 -19.74 -1.39 11.34
C SER A 73 -21.20 -0.97 11.19
N ILE A 74 -21.52 -0.23 10.12
CA ILE A 74 -22.89 0.25 9.85
C ILE A 74 -23.86 -0.93 9.65
N MET A 75 -23.45 -1.94 8.87
CA MET A 75 -24.28 -3.12 8.61
C MET A 75 -24.56 -3.92 9.89
N LEU A 76 -23.53 -4.16 10.72
CA LEU A 76 -23.72 -4.86 11.99
C LEU A 76 -24.59 -4.05 12.96
N LYS A 77 -24.40 -2.75 13.06
CA LYS A 77 -25.21 -1.84 13.86
C LYS A 77 -26.69 -1.83 13.42
N SER A 78 -26.93 -2.08 12.13
CA SER A 78 -28.29 -2.23 11.55
C SER A 78 -28.86 -3.65 11.73
N GLY A 79 -28.17 -4.55 12.43
CA GLY A 79 -28.64 -5.92 12.71
C GLY A 79 -28.41 -6.91 11.55
N ILE A 80 -27.64 -6.53 10.53
CA ILE A 80 -27.29 -7.47 9.44
C ILE A 80 -26.29 -8.51 9.98
N PRO A 81 -26.53 -9.82 9.80
CA PRO A 81 -25.60 -10.85 10.22
C PRO A 81 -24.22 -10.68 9.57
N LEU A 82 -23.13 -10.98 10.33
CA LEU A 82 -21.75 -10.81 9.90
C LEU A 82 -21.45 -11.48 8.55
N THR A 83 -21.89 -12.72 8.37
CA THR A 83 -21.71 -13.48 7.11
C THR A 83 -22.34 -12.74 5.92
N ARG A 84 -23.55 -12.21 6.11
CA ARG A 84 -24.24 -11.45 5.06
C ARG A 84 -23.58 -10.13 4.75
N ALA A 85 -23.13 -9.41 5.78
CA ALA A 85 -22.39 -8.16 5.64
C ALA A 85 -21.09 -8.39 4.84
N MET A 86 -20.34 -9.44 5.16
CA MET A 86 -19.10 -9.80 4.44
C MET A 86 -19.37 -10.10 2.95
N GLN A 87 -20.44 -10.85 2.63
CA GLN A 87 -20.81 -11.13 1.23
C GLN A 87 -21.13 -9.85 0.44
N ILE A 88 -21.80 -8.88 1.07
CA ILE A 88 -22.11 -7.59 0.46
C ILE A 88 -20.80 -6.82 0.18
N LEU A 89 -19.88 -6.77 1.15
CA LEU A 89 -18.60 -6.10 1.01
C LEU A 89 -17.72 -6.69 -0.09
N VAL A 90 -17.73 -8.03 -0.25
CA VAL A 90 -17.06 -8.70 -1.39
C VAL A 90 -17.58 -8.16 -2.73
N LYS A 91 -18.90 -7.97 -2.86
CA LYS A 91 -19.51 -7.46 -4.10
C LYS A 91 -19.19 -5.99 -4.36
N GLN A 92 -19.15 -5.18 -3.30
CA GLN A 92 -18.90 -3.73 -3.38
C GLN A 92 -17.42 -3.38 -3.60
N THR A 93 -16.49 -4.28 -3.22
CA THR A 93 -15.06 -4.01 -3.32
C THR A 93 -14.58 -4.03 -4.78
N VAL A 94 -14.03 -2.89 -5.23
CA VAL A 94 -13.55 -2.68 -6.61
C VAL A 94 -12.13 -3.21 -6.80
N ASN A 95 -11.24 -3.01 -5.80
CA ASN A 95 -9.87 -3.47 -5.85
C ASN A 95 -9.81 -5.00 -5.87
N ALA A 96 -9.35 -5.58 -6.96
CA ALA A 96 -9.35 -7.04 -7.17
C ALA A 96 -8.57 -7.81 -6.09
N ARG A 97 -7.42 -7.25 -5.63
CA ARG A 97 -6.62 -7.85 -4.56
C ARG A 97 -7.35 -7.81 -3.23
N PHE A 98 -7.92 -6.66 -2.88
CA PHE A 98 -8.65 -6.50 -1.61
C PHE A 98 -9.94 -7.34 -1.62
N LYS A 99 -10.63 -7.39 -2.75
CA LYS A 99 -11.81 -8.25 -2.95
C LYS A 99 -11.50 -9.72 -2.71
N ALA A 100 -10.39 -10.24 -3.25
CA ALA A 100 -9.97 -11.62 -3.04
C ALA A 100 -9.70 -11.92 -1.55
N ILE A 101 -9.10 -10.97 -0.83
CA ILE A 101 -8.82 -11.10 0.60
C ILE A 101 -10.11 -11.07 1.41
N ILE A 102 -11.03 -10.14 1.14
CA ILE A 102 -12.32 -10.07 1.83
C ILE A 102 -13.14 -11.34 1.53
N ALA A 103 -13.07 -11.88 0.32
CA ALA A 103 -13.76 -13.13 -0.05
C ALA A 103 -13.19 -14.33 0.72
N ASP A 104 -11.87 -14.43 0.89
CA ASP A 104 -11.26 -15.49 1.70
C ASP A 104 -11.67 -15.36 3.18
N ILE A 105 -11.65 -14.14 3.73
CA ILE A 105 -12.12 -13.88 5.11
C ILE A 105 -13.60 -14.26 5.24
N ALA A 106 -14.45 -13.86 4.30
CA ALA A 106 -15.87 -14.21 4.30
C ALA A 106 -16.10 -15.72 4.33
N SER A 107 -15.38 -16.46 3.48
CA SER A 107 -15.44 -17.92 3.43
C SER A 107 -15.00 -18.58 4.75
N GLN A 108 -13.97 -18.05 5.41
CA GLN A 108 -13.52 -18.55 6.71
C GLN A 108 -14.56 -18.28 7.80
N VAL A 109 -15.18 -17.10 7.83
CA VAL A 109 -16.26 -16.77 8.75
C VAL A 109 -17.49 -17.62 8.50
N GLU A 110 -17.87 -17.87 7.25
CA GLU A 110 -18.96 -18.79 6.89
C GLU A 110 -18.67 -20.24 7.34
N SER A 111 -17.41 -20.66 7.37
CA SER A 111 -17.00 -21.97 7.88
C SER A 111 -16.96 -22.06 9.41
N GLY A 112 -17.32 -20.97 10.12
CA GLY A 112 -17.39 -20.93 11.59
C GLY A 112 -16.13 -20.42 12.28
N LYS A 113 -15.11 -19.95 11.56
CA LYS A 113 -13.95 -19.29 12.18
C LYS A 113 -14.33 -17.89 12.67
N SER A 114 -13.60 -17.43 13.71
CA SER A 114 -13.77 -16.06 14.17
C SER A 114 -13.30 -15.05 13.12
N LEU A 115 -13.90 -13.86 13.12
CA LEU A 115 -13.48 -12.76 12.24
C LEU A 115 -12.02 -12.36 12.56
N ALA A 116 -11.68 -12.28 13.84
CA ALA A 116 -10.33 -11.94 14.28
C ALA A 116 -9.28 -12.95 13.79
N GLU A 117 -9.56 -14.26 13.87
CA GLU A 117 -8.66 -15.31 13.36
C GLU A 117 -8.50 -15.19 11.84
N SER A 118 -9.59 -14.99 11.13
CA SER A 118 -9.59 -14.85 9.65
C SER A 118 -8.81 -13.63 9.19
N LEU A 119 -8.90 -12.51 9.91
CA LEU A 119 -8.10 -11.30 9.68
C LEU A 119 -6.62 -11.51 10.01
N GLY A 120 -6.30 -12.32 11.00
CA GLY A 120 -4.94 -12.63 11.45
C GLY A 120 -4.04 -13.24 10.36
N LYS A 121 -4.63 -13.93 9.39
CA LYS A 121 -3.92 -14.42 8.20
C LYS A 121 -3.34 -13.28 7.34
N TYR A 122 -3.89 -12.07 7.47
CA TYR A 122 -3.55 -10.88 6.69
C TYR A 122 -2.96 -9.76 7.56
N ASN A 123 -2.06 -10.11 8.49
CA ASN A 123 -1.40 -9.19 9.42
C ASN A 123 -0.57 -8.09 8.74
N ASN A 124 -0.16 -8.30 7.49
CA ASN A 124 0.50 -7.30 6.65
C ASN A 124 -0.47 -6.20 6.15
N ILE A 125 -1.79 -6.44 6.22
CA ILE A 125 -2.83 -5.51 5.78
C ILE A 125 -3.56 -4.91 6.99
N PHE A 126 -3.93 -5.75 7.94
CA PHE A 126 -4.58 -5.37 9.19
C PHE A 126 -3.56 -5.42 10.32
N SER A 127 -3.37 -4.32 11.04
CA SER A 127 -2.42 -4.26 12.14
C SER A 127 -2.83 -5.16 13.31
N ASN A 128 -1.87 -5.56 14.14
CA ASN A 128 -2.14 -6.36 15.33
C ASN A 128 -3.19 -5.71 16.25
N ILE A 129 -3.15 -4.37 16.39
CA ILE A 129 -4.15 -3.60 17.14
C ILE A 129 -5.54 -3.80 16.54
N PHE A 130 -5.65 -3.70 15.21
CA PHE A 130 -6.91 -3.90 14.50
C PHE A 130 -7.49 -5.29 14.80
N ILE A 131 -6.68 -6.33 14.65
CA ILE A 131 -7.06 -7.72 14.89
C ILE A 131 -7.47 -7.93 16.35
N SER A 132 -6.69 -7.40 17.30
CA SER A 132 -7.00 -7.50 18.74
C SER A 132 -8.30 -6.81 19.11
N MET A 133 -8.57 -5.63 18.55
CA MET A 133 -9.85 -4.92 18.79
C MET A 133 -11.05 -5.67 18.22
N VAL A 134 -10.90 -6.26 17.01
CA VAL A 134 -11.94 -7.13 16.45
C VAL A 134 -12.16 -8.34 17.33
N LYS A 135 -11.09 -9.00 17.80
CA LYS A 135 -11.16 -10.16 18.71
C LYS A 135 -11.93 -9.85 19.98
N VAL A 136 -11.64 -8.72 20.59
CA VAL A 136 -12.34 -8.29 21.82
C VAL A 136 -13.80 -7.97 21.53
N GLY A 137 -14.09 -7.25 20.45
CA GLY A 137 -15.47 -6.97 20.03
C GLY A 137 -16.26 -8.25 19.78
N GLU A 138 -15.65 -9.25 19.17
CA GLU A 138 -16.25 -10.53 18.87
C GLU A 138 -16.51 -11.34 20.15
N LEU A 139 -15.53 -11.44 21.05
CA LEU A 139 -15.66 -12.13 22.34
C LEU A 139 -16.68 -11.47 23.27
N SER A 140 -16.77 -10.14 23.26
CA SER A 140 -17.72 -9.38 24.10
C SER A 140 -19.10 -9.22 23.49
N GLY A 141 -19.32 -9.68 22.25
CA GLY A 141 -20.58 -9.48 21.51
C GLY A 141 -20.83 -8.03 21.09
N ASN A 142 -19.82 -7.14 21.16
CA ASN A 142 -19.90 -5.71 20.79
C ASN A 142 -19.03 -5.39 19.58
N LEU A 143 -19.08 -6.24 18.56
CA LEU A 143 -18.26 -6.09 17.35
C LEU A 143 -18.56 -4.78 16.61
N ASP A 144 -19.82 -4.35 16.59
CA ASP A 144 -20.28 -3.09 16.01
C ASP A 144 -19.56 -1.88 16.62
N LYS A 145 -19.47 -1.81 17.96
CA LYS A 145 -18.76 -0.73 18.67
C LYS A 145 -17.24 -0.77 18.44
N SER A 146 -16.67 -1.96 18.43
CA SER A 146 -15.23 -2.12 18.17
C SER A 146 -14.85 -1.66 16.75
N LEU A 147 -15.69 -1.98 15.76
CA LEU A 147 -15.52 -1.52 14.38
C LEU A 147 -15.77 -0.01 14.23
N GLU A 148 -16.76 0.54 14.90
CA GLU A 148 -16.99 2.00 14.93
C GLU A 148 -15.77 2.74 15.47
N TYR A 149 -15.18 2.24 16.55
CA TYR A 149 -13.94 2.79 17.09
C TYR A 149 -12.76 2.67 16.12
N LEU A 150 -12.61 1.51 15.48
CA LEU A 150 -11.57 1.29 14.46
C LEU A 150 -11.74 2.25 13.27
N THR A 151 -12.98 2.51 12.85
CA THR A 151 -13.29 3.50 11.81
C THR A 151 -12.77 4.88 12.19
N ILE A 152 -13.09 5.36 13.40
CA ILE A 152 -12.61 6.64 13.91
C ILE A 152 -11.05 6.69 13.96
N GLN A 153 -10.42 5.61 14.40
CA GLN A 153 -8.97 5.51 14.48
C GLN A 153 -8.31 5.57 13.10
N LEU A 154 -8.86 4.84 12.13
CA LEU A 154 -8.34 4.84 10.75
C LEU A 154 -8.53 6.20 10.07
N HIS A 155 -9.67 6.89 10.29
CA HIS A 155 -9.86 8.26 9.80
C HIS A 155 -8.81 9.22 10.37
N ARG A 156 -8.55 9.16 11.68
CA ARG A 156 -7.49 9.99 12.30
C ARG A 156 -6.11 9.69 11.73
N GLU A 157 -5.81 8.44 11.42
CA GLU A 157 -4.55 8.06 10.78
C GLU A 157 -4.46 8.63 9.36
N ALA A 158 -5.56 8.56 8.59
CA ALA A 158 -5.65 9.14 7.25
C ALA A 158 -5.45 10.67 7.27
N ASP A 159 -6.13 11.36 8.19
CA ASP A 159 -5.99 12.81 8.38
C ASP A 159 -4.57 13.22 8.74
N LEU A 160 -3.94 12.50 9.67
CA LEU A 160 -2.56 12.75 10.04
C LEU A 160 -1.61 12.57 8.85
N LYS A 161 -1.77 11.48 8.11
CA LYS A 161 -0.97 11.18 6.92
C LYS A 161 -1.16 12.24 5.83
N SER A 162 -2.39 12.70 5.63
CA SER A 162 -2.72 13.77 4.68
C SER A 162 -2.06 15.10 5.09
N LYS A 163 -2.17 15.49 6.37
CA LYS A 163 -1.55 16.71 6.90
C LYS A 163 -0.02 16.67 6.78
N VAL A 164 0.60 15.54 7.11
CA VAL A 164 2.06 15.37 6.96
C VAL A 164 2.46 15.47 5.50
N ARG A 165 1.74 14.79 4.59
CA ARG A 165 2.01 14.87 3.15
C ARG A 165 1.87 16.29 2.63
N GLY A 166 0.81 17.00 3.01
CA GLY A 166 0.59 18.40 2.63
C GLY A 166 1.73 19.32 3.13
N ALA A 167 2.15 19.16 4.37
CA ALA A 167 3.26 19.93 4.95
C ALA A 167 4.60 19.66 4.25
N MET A 168 4.81 18.45 3.73
CA MET A 168 6.06 18.08 3.04
C MET A 168 6.14 18.55 1.57
N ILE A 169 5.04 19.04 0.97
CA ILE A 169 5.04 19.52 -0.41
C ILE A 169 5.98 20.71 -0.55
N TYR A 170 5.83 21.73 0.30
CA TYR A 170 6.62 22.95 0.23
C TYR A 170 8.15 22.70 0.40
N PRO A 171 8.64 21.99 1.44
CA PRO A 171 10.05 21.62 1.53
C PRO A 171 10.55 20.82 0.34
N SER A 172 9.73 19.90 -0.19
CA SER A 172 10.14 19.08 -1.33
C SER A 172 10.33 19.91 -2.61
N VAL A 173 9.45 20.88 -2.87
CA VAL A 173 9.55 21.79 -4.01
C VAL A 173 10.81 22.65 -3.90
N ILE A 174 11.07 23.23 -2.73
CA ILE A 174 12.27 24.04 -2.50
C ILE A 174 13.55 23.22 -2.68
N MET A 175 13.61 22.02 -2.09
CA MET A 175 14.78 21.15 -2.24
C MET A 175 14.99 20.75 -3.71
N ALA A 176 13.93 20.43 -4.45
CA ALA A 176 14.02 20.14 -5.87
C ALA A 176 14.55 21.34 -6.68
N ALA A 177 14.02 22.54 -6.40
CA ALA A 177 14.50 23.74 -7.04
C ALA A 177 15.98 24.05 -6.73
N MET A 178 16.39 23.91 -5.47
CA MET A 178 17.79 24.08 -5.06
C MET A 178 18.72 23.08 -5.74
N LEU A 179 18.31 21.81 -5.86
CA LEU A 179 19.08 20.79 -6.58
C LEU A 179 19.21 21.12 -8.06
N ILE A 180 18.12 21.52 -8.71
CA ILE A 180 18.13 21.88 -10.13
C ILE A 180 19.06 23.08 -10.35
N ILE A 181 18.92 24.15 -9.55
CA ILE A 181 19.77 25.35 -9.65
C ILE A 181 21.23 25.00 -9.39
N GLY A 182 21.53 24.19 -8.36
CA GLY A 182 22.88 23.74 -8.06
C GLY A 182 23.52 22.98 -9.20
N ILE A 183 22.78 22.07 -9.85
CA ILE A 183 23.24 21.32 -11.02
C ILE A 183 23.50 22.26 -12.20
N LEU A 184 22.56 23.18 -12.48
CA LEU A 184 22.71 24.16 -13.58
C LEU A 184 23.92 25.09 -13.35
N MET A 185 24.10 25.58 -12.14
CA MET A 185 25.26 26.39 -11.75
C MET A 185 26.56 25.62 -11.95
N SER A 186 26.62 24.35 -11.53
CA SER A 186 27.81 23.51 -11.66
C SER A 186 28.16 23.20 -13.11
N ILE A 187 27.16 23.00 -13.97
CA ILE A 187 27.38 22.63 -15.37
C ILE A 187 27.66 23.86 -16.26
N PHE A 188 26.97 24.97 -16.04
CA PHE A 188 27.01 26.09 -16.98
C PHE A 188 27.80 27.30 -16.46
N VAL A 189 27.71 27.62 -15.18
CA VAL A 189 28.29 28.85 -14.63
C VAL A 189 29.71 28.64 -14.14
N LEU A 190 29.96 27.60 -13.36
CA LEU A 190 31.28 27.34 -12.82
C LEU A 190 32.38 27.16 -13.88
N PRO A 191 32.17 26.41 -15.00
CA PRO A 191 33.20 26.28 -16.03
C PRO A 191 33.56 27.63 -16.69
N LYS A 192 32.57 28.52 -16.86
CA LYS A 192 32.84 29.88 -17.41
C LYS A 192 33.67 30.73 -16.42
N LEU A 193 33.37 30.62 -15.11
CA LEU A 193 34.18 31.32 -14.12
C LEU A 193 35.61 30.78 -14.07
N THR A 194 35.76 29.44 -14.17
CA THR A 194 37.08 28.79 -14.17
C THR A 194 37.92 29.19 -15.39
N SER A 195 37.31 29.36 -16.57
CA SER A 195 38.03 29.81 -17.77
C SER A 195 38.54 31.25 -17.61
N ILE A 196 37.74 32.16 -17.04
CA ILE A 196 38.13 33.52 -16.75
C ILE A 196 39.33 33.58 -15.80
N PHE A 197 39.30 32.77 -14.71
CA PHE A 197 40.44 32.70 -13.76
C PHE A 197 41.72 32.14 -14.42
N LYS A 198 41.62 31.23 -15.35
CA LYS A 198 42.78 30.69 -16.09
C LYS A 198 43.38 31.76 -17.04
N GLU A 199 42.60 32.70 -17.56
CA GLU A 199 43.08 33.80 -18.42
C GLU A 199 43.87 34.86 -17.61
N PHE A 200 43.56 35.07 -16.34
CA PHE A 200 44.26 36.03 -15.48
C PHE A 200 45.64 35.58 -14.97
N GLY A 201 46.14 34.41 -15.42
CA GLY A 201 47.43 33.86 -15.01
C GLY A 201 47.39 33.14 -13.65
N ASN A 202 48.57 32.67 -13.19
CA ASN A 202 48.77 31.89 -11.98
C ASN A 202 48.38 32.69 -10.71
N VAL A 203 47.11 32.96 -10.48
CA VAL A 203 46.64 33.49 -9.21
C VAL A 203 46.43 32.31 -8.25
N ASP A 204 47.15 32.30 -7.14
CA ASP A 204 46.96 31.29 -6.08
C ASP A 204 45.57 31.45 -5.47
N LEU A 205 44.67 30.58 -5.95
CA LEU A 205 43.29 30.53 -5.47
C LEU A 205 43.24 29.98 -4.03
N PRO A 206 42.42 30.53 -3.14
CA PRO A 206 42.18 29.96 -1.83
C PRO A 206 41.78 28.50 -1.88
N PHE A 207 42.19 27.71 -0.88
CA PHE A 207 41.94 26.27 -0.81
C PHE A 207 40.46 25.91 -1.06
N MET A 208 39.51 26.65 -0.45
CA MET A 208 38.07 26.40 -0.64
C MET A 208 37.62 26.62 -2.09
N THR A 209 38.19 27.61 -2.78
CA THR A 209 37.90 27.86 -4.20
C THR A 209 38.42 26.72 -5.08
N LYS A 210 39.63 26.20 -4.80
CA LYS A 210 40.19 25.03 -5.50
C LYS A 210 39.32 23.79 -5.32
N VAL A 211 38.78 23.56 -4.12
CA VAL A 211 37.86 22.43 -3.83
C VAL A 211 36.54 22.61 -4.59
N VAL A 212 35.95 23.79 -4.58
CA VAL A 212 34.69 24.05 -5.30
C VAL A 212 34.85 23.87 -6.79
N ILE A 213 35.94 24.37 -7.37
CA ILE A 213 36.28 24.20 -8.79
C ILE A 213 36.50 22.72 -9.13
N GLY A 214 37.27 22.00 -8.30
CA GLY A 214 37.51 20.57 -8.52
C GLY A 214 36.23 19.72 -8.50
N VAL A 215 35.32 20.02 -7.57
CA VAL A 215 34.00 19.37 -7.53
C VAL A 215 33.17 19.72 -8.77
N ALA A 216 33.17 20.98 -9.21
CA ALA A 216 32.43 21.40 -10.38
C ALA A 216 32.98 20.80 -11.68
N ASP A 217 34.30 20.76 -11.83
CA ASP A 217 34.95 20.12 -13.00
C ASP A 217 34.64 18.62 -13.03
N PHE A 218 34.65 17.95 -11.87
CA PHE A 218 34.25 16.55 -11.78
C PHE A 218 32.78 16.36 -12.14
N MET A 219 31.87 17.21 -11.64
CA MET A 219 30.44 17.16 -11.94
C MET A 219 30.17 17.43 -13.43
N SER A 220 30.84 18.40 -14.02
CA SER A 220 30.65 18.73 -15.45
C SER A 220 31.22 17.64 -16.36
N ALA A 221 32.40 17.09 -16.04
CA ALA A 221 33.02 16.01 -16.82
C ALA A 221 32.25 14.68 -16.73
N HIS A 222 31.58 14.44 -15.59
CA HIS A 222 30.92 13.17 -15.30
C HIS A 222 29.43 13.36 -14.98
N ALA A 223 28.76 14.34 -15.60
CA ALA A 223 27.36 14.69 -15.28
C ALA A 223 26.41 13.48 -15.32
N ILE A 224 26.55 12.60 -16.33
CA ILE A 224 25.73 11.39 -16.47
C ILE A 224 25.99 10.42 -15.29
N LEU A 225 27.26 10.24 -14.89
CA LEU A 225 27.63 9.39 -13.76
C LEU A 225 27.10 9.94 -12.43
N VAL A 226 27.14 11.27 -12.24
CA VAL A 226 26.61 11.93 -11.04
C VAL A 226 25.10 11.75 -10.95
N ILE A 227 24.38 11.95 -12.05
CA ILE A 227 22.93 11.73 -12.11
C ILE A 227 22.59 10.25 -11.83
N PHE A 228 23.33 9.32 -12.45
CA PHE A 228 23.14 7.90 -12.22
C PHE A 228 23.41 7.50 -10.77
N PHE A 229 24.48 8.03 -10.16
CA PHE A 229 24.83 7.78 -8.76
C PHE A 229 23.78 8.35 -7.81
N LEU A 230 23.29 9.58 -8.05
CA LEU A 230 22.18 10.19 -7.27
C LEU A 230 20.90 9.36 -7.39
N ALA A 231 20.52 8.97 -8.60
CA ALA A 231 19.36 8.13 -8.82
C ALA A 231 19.50 6.76 -8.14
N SER A 232 20.68 6.14 -8.23
CA SER A 232 20.99 4.87 -7.57
C SER A 232 20.98 5.00 -6.05
N ALA A 233 21.50 6.10 -5.50
CA ALA A 233 21.48 6.38 -4.05
C ALA A 233 20.06 6.54 -3.53
N VAL A 234 19.21 7.31 -4.24
CA VAL A 234 17.79 7.47 -3.90
C VAL A 234 17.06 6.12 -4.00
N PHE A 235 17.28 5.38 -5.06
CA PHE A 235 16.69 4.06 -5.25
C PHE A 235 17.13 3.07 -4.17
N GLY A 236 18.45 3.03 -3.88
CA GLY A 236 19.01 2.20 -2.80
C GLY A 236 18.45 2.58 -1.42
N PHE A 237 18.30 3.89 -1.15
CA PHE A 237 17.69 4.37 0.09
C PHE A 237 16.23 3.94 0.23
N VAL A 238 15.44 4.01 -0.86
CA VAL A 238 14.04 3.55 -0.87
C VAL A 238 13.95 2.04 -0.67
N LEU A 239 14.84 1.27 -1.30
CA LEU A 239 14.92 -0.18 -1.08
C LEU A 239 15.32 -0.52 0.35
N PHE A 240 16.33 0.17 0.90
CA PHE A 240 16.77 0.00 2.29
C PHE A 240 15.64 0.32 3.28
N TYR A 241 14.90 1.41 3.05
CA TYR A 241 13.74 1.78 3.87
C TYR A 241 12.62 0.72 3.84
N ARG A 242 12.47 -0.01 2.72
CA ARG A 242 11.48 -1.11 2.58
C ARG A 242 11.91 -2.40 3.26
N THR A 243 13.20 -2.57 3.56
CA THR A 243 13.73 -3.76 4.23
C THR A 243 13.44 -3.70 5.73
N TYR A 244 13.08 -4.83 6.34
CA TYR A 244 12.82 -4.93 7.78
C TYR A 244 13.97 -4.37 8.64
N GLN A 245 15.21 -4.71 8.26
CA GLN A 245 16.42 -4.23 8.97
C GLN A 245 16.63 -2.73 8.78
N GLY A 246 16.38 -2.20 7.59
CA GLY A 246 16.47 -0.77 7.29
C GLY A 246 15.46 0.04 8.11
N LYS A 247 14.22 -0.42 8.18
CA LYS A 247 13.19 0.21 9.00
C LYS A 247 13.59 0.24 10.48
N LYS A 248 14.01 -0.89 11.05
CA LYS A 248 14.45 -0.99 12.45
C LYS A 248 15.64 -0.08 12.76
N SER A 249 16.61 0.01 11.85
CA SER A 249 17.77 0.89 12.01
C SER A 249 17.41 2.36 11.98
N LEU A 250 16.48 2.75 11.10
CA LEU A 250 16.00 4.13 10.99
C LEU A 250 15.11 4.51 12.18
N ASP A 251 14.27 3.61 12.67
CA ASP A 251 13.45 3.81 13.87
C ASP A 251 14.37 4.01 15.11
N TRP A 252 15.41 3.19 15.26
CA TRP A 252 16.39 3.33 16.31
C TRP A 252 17.17 4.66 16.22
N LEU A 253 17.57 5.05 15.01
CA LEU A 253 18.27 6.33 14.78
C LEU A 253 17.36 7.53 15.07
N SER A 254 16.08 7.46 14.65
CA SER A 254 15.11 8.54 14.84
C SER A 254 14.88 8.85 16.32
N ILE A 255 14.88 7.84 17.20
CA ILE A 255 14.72 8.01 18.65
C ILE A 255 15.95 8.66 19.28
N ARG A 256 17.15 8.47 18.70
CA ARG A 256 18.42 9.01 19.22
C ARG A 256 18.77 10.40 18.73
N LEU A 257 18.19 10.85 17.62
CA LEU A 257 18.42 12.19 17.11
C LEU A 257 17.96 13.25 18.12
N TYR A 258 18.82 14.20 18.43
CA TYR A 258 18.59 15.24 19.45
C TYR A 258 17.31 16.05 19.23
N VAL A 259 16.98 16.37 17.97
CA VAL A 259 15.79 17.17 17.61
C VAL A 259 14.54 16.27 17.42
N ILE A 260 14.70 15.12 16.78
CA ILE A 260 13.58 14.25 16.38
C ILE A 260 13.18 13.30 17.52
N GLY A 261 14.14 12.82 18.31
CA GLY A 261 13.92 11.83 19.36
C GLY A 261 12.86 12.22 20.40
N PRO A 262 12.88 13.45 20.96
CA PRO A 262 11.82 13.89 21.88
C PRO A 262 10.43 13.91 21.25
N ILE A 263 10.33 14.26 19.96
CA ILE A 263 9.06 14.30 19.23
C ILE A 263 8.53 12.88 19.01
N VAL A 264 9.38 11.95 18.55
CA VAL A 264 9.01 10.55 18.34
C VAL A 264 8.55 9.90 19.63
N ARG A 265 9.27 10.13 20.75
CA ARG A 265 8.87 9.63 22.08
C ARG A 265 7.50 10.15 22.51
N LYS A 266 7.24 11.45 22.35
CA LYS A 266 5.95 12.06 22.69
C LYS A 266 4.82 11.47 21.82
N ILE A 267 5.06 11.26 20.52
CA ILE A 267 4.08 10.67 19.62
C ILE A 267 3.79 9.22 20.04
N ASN A 268 4.82 8.43 20.33
CA ASN A 268 4.65 7.02 20.75
C ASN A 268 3.93 6.94 22.10
N LEU A 269 4.28 7.79 23.07
CA LEU A 269 3.59 7.84 24.37
C LEU A 269 2.12 8.25 24.23
N ALA A 270 1.82 9.25 23.39
CA ALA A 270 0.44 9.64 23.11
C ALA A 270 -0.34 8.53 22.39
N ARG A 271 0.30 7.78 21.48
CA ARG A 271 -0.28 6.62 20.83
C ARG A 271 -0.56 5.52 21.84
N PHE A 272 0.42 5.15 22.66
CA PHE A 272 0.28 4.18 23.73
C PHE A 272 -0.91 4.48 24.66
N SER A 273 -0.93 5.71 25.24
CA SER A 273 -1.99 6.11 26.16
C SER A 273 -3.38 6.08 25.51
N ARG A 274 -3.46 6.44 24.24
CA ARG A 274 -4.71 6.43 23.48
C ARG A 274 -5.21 5.02 23.23
N ILE A 275 -4.31 4.10 22.78
CA ILE A 275 -4.63 2.69 22.53
C ILE A 275 -5.07 2.05 23.83
N LEU A 276 -4.30 2.19 24.90
CA LEU A 276 -4.62 1.63 26.21
C LEU A 276 -5.97 2.15 26.74
N SER A 277 -6.20 3.47 26.69
CA SER A 277 -7.49 4.07 27.08
C SER A 277 -8.65 3.48 26.28
N SER A 278 -8.45 3.24 24.99
CA SER A 278 -9.46 2.67 24.14
C SER A 278 -9.79 1.22 24.46
N LEU A 279 -8.75 0.41 24.64
CA LEU A 279 -8.88 -1.00 25.01
C LEU A 279 -9.60 -1.14 26.36
N LEU A 280 -9.25 -0.31 27.35
CA LEU A 280 -9.92 -0.30 28.66
C LEU A 280 -11.40 0.13 28.57
N LYS A 281 -11.71 1.16 27.74
CA LYS A 281 -13.10 1.57 27.49
C LYS A 281 -13.93 0.49 26.80
N SER A 282 -13.30 -0.38 26.01
CA SER A 282 -13.94 -1.52 25.36
C SER A 282 -14.09 -2.75 26.28
N GLY A 283 -13.69 -2.63 27.58
CA GLY A 283 -13.82 -3.70 28.57
C GLY A 283 -12.70 -4.73 28.57
N ILE A 284 -11.58 -4.43 27.89
CA ILE A 284 -10.42 -5.34 27.87
C ILE A 284 -9.70 -5.29 29.22
N PRO A 285 -9.31 -6.43 29.82
CA PRO A 285 -8.49 -6.48 31.02
C PRO A 285 -7.18 -5.70 30.83
N ILE A 286 -6.76 -4.96 31.86
CA ILE A 286 -5.60 -4.05 31.76
C ILE A 286 -4.31 -4.77 31.34
N VAL A 287 -4.12 -6.01 31.74
CA VAL A 287 -2.94 -6.82 31.39
C VAL A 287 -2.89 -7.09 29.88
N GLU A 288 -4.01 -7.50 29.31
CA GLU A 288 -4.13 -7.75 27.87
C GLU A 288 -4.02 -6.43 27.07
N GLY A 289 -4.64 -5.37 27.58
CA GLY A 289 -4.53 -4.03 27.02
C GLY A 289 -3.08 -3.52 26.98
N LEU A 290 -2.29 -3.75 28.00
CA LEU A 290 -0.87 -3.40 28.05
C LEU A 290 -0.04 -4.21 27.05
N ALA A 291 -0.29 -5.54 26.95
CA ALA A 291 0.41 -6.39 25.98
C ALA A 291 0.17 -5.92 24.55
N VAL A 292 -1.08 -5.72 24.15
CA VAL A 292 -1.46 -5.23 22.80
C VAL A 292 -0.90 -3.84 22.53
N SER A 293 -0.93 -2.94 23.53
CA SER A 293 -0.39 -1.59 23.37
C SER A 293 1.13 -1.59 23.22
N GLY A 294 1.85 -2.50 23.89
CA GLY A 294 3.30 -2.66 23.77
C GLY A 294 3.75 -3.19 22.41
N GLU A 295 3.01 -4.11 21.80
CA GLU A 295 3.31 -4.63 20.46
C GLU A 295 3.12 -3.58 19.35
N SER A 296 2.46 -2.49 19.64
CA SER A 296 2.09 -1.44 18.68
C SER A 296 3.09 -0.29 18.58
N LEU A 297 4.09 -0.25 19.44
CA LEU A 297 5.13 0.78 19.52
C LEU A 297 6.39 0.37 18.78
#